data_0b8e6efd931c8bba74c6d28c47380c43
#
_entry.id   0b8e6efd931c8bba74c6d28c47380c43
#
_cell.length_a   1.000
_cell.length_b   1.000
_cell.length_c   1.000
_cell.angle_alpha   90.00
_cell.angle_beta   90.00
_cell.angle_gamma   90.00
#
_symmetry.space_group_name_H-M   'P 1'
#
loop_
_entity.id
_entity.type
_entity.pdbx_description
1 polymer ?
#
loop_
_entity_poly.entity_id
_entity_poly.type
_entity_poly.pdbx_seq_one_letter_code
_entity_poly.pdbx_strand_id
1 'polypeptide(L)'
;MIKSFNSLLVTMFGLGKIKYMPGTFGSLATVIILYYLFHTLNISTNIILVGLIIIFIYSFYAISSHIENTENKDPGEIIIDEFLGQSIPIYLYEISHGTTKDAGEAIIYYALFFILFRYFDIMKPFPVNFFDKNFKNSFGVIMDDICAGFYVVLTLVCFMILKSYIL
;
A
#
# COMPACT_ATOMS: atom_id res chain seq x y z
N MET A 1 11.52 -24.40 -1.57
CA MET A 1 11.39 -23.38 -2.63
C MET A 1 10.20 -22.44 -2.44
N ILE A 2 8.96 -22.93 -2.40
CA ILE A 2 7.75 -22.07 -2.27
C ILE A 2 7.77 -21.22 -0.98
N LYS A 3 8.09 -21.78 0.18
CA LYS A 3 8.17 -21.01 1.44
C LYS A 3 9.23 -19.90 1.39
N SER A 4 10.33 -20.11 0.71
CA SER A 4 11.38 -19.09 0.51
C SER A 4 10.89 -17.98 -0.43
N PHE A 5 10.15 -18.32 -1.48
CA PHE A 5 9.55 -17.33 -2.38
C PHE A 5 8.47 -16.49 -1.67
N ASN A 6 7.59 -17.14 -0.89
CA ASN A 6 6.58 -16.43 -0.10
C ASN A 6 7.23 -15.45 0.89
N SER A 7 8.30 -15.87 1.58
CA SER A 7 9.04 -14.98 2.48
C SER A 7 9.66 -13.79 1.74
N LEU A 8 10.21 -14.00 0.54
CA LEU A 8 10.74 -12.89 -0.27
C LEU A 8 9.64 -11.91 -0.71
N LEU A 9 8.47 -12.43 -1.10
CA LEU A 9 7.36 -11.58 -1.50
C LEU A 9 6.83 -10.76 -0.32
N VAL A 10 6.49 -11.40 0.81
CA VAL A 10 5.86 -10.71 1.94
C VAL A 10 6.80 -9.69 2.59
N THR A 11 8.12 -9.92 2.49
CA THR A 11 9.13 -8.98 2.99
C THR A 11 9.62 -8.00 1.91
N MET A 12 8.97 -7.93 0.75
CA MET A 12 9.41 -7.15 -0.41
C MET A 12 10.92 -7.30 -0.66
N PHE A 13 11.32 -8.53 -0.98
CA PHE A 13 12.73 -8.91 -1.23
C PHE A 13 13.68 -8.67 -0.06
N GLY A 14 13.16 -8.77 1.19
CA GLY A 14 13.95 -8.62 2.41
C GLY A 14 13.97 -7.21 2.99
N LEU A 15 13.30 -6.24 2.35
CA LEU A 15 13.17 -4.88 2.86
C LEU A 15 12.47 -4.85 4.24
N GLY A 16 11.46 -5.72 4.43
CA GLY A 16 10.75 -5.88 5.71
C GLY A 16 11.61 -6.36 6.87
N LYS A 17 12.82 -6.89 6.60
CA LYS A 17 13.78 -7.32 7.64
C LYS A 17 14.60 -6.16 8.22
N ILE A 18 14.37 -4.94 7.77
CA ILE A 18 14.96 -3.74 8.38
C ILE A 18 14.44 -3.61 9.81
N LYS A 19 15.38 -3.46 10.77
CA LYS A 19 15.08 -3.47 12.20
C LYS A 19 14.16 -2.34 12.68
N TYR A 20 14.21 -1.19 12.01
CA TYR A 20 13.47 0.02 12.40
C TYR A 20 12.47 0.40 11.31
N MET A 21 11.21 0.55 11.70
CA MET A 21 10.12 1.07 10.85
C MET A 21 9.98 0.37 9.48
N PRO A 22 9.96 -0.98 9.40
CA PRO A 22 9.94 -1.71 8.13
C PRO A 22 8.76 -1.28 7.23
N GLY A 23 7.58 -1.08 7.79
CA GLY A 23 6.41 -0.62 7.06
C GLY A 23 6.58 0.76 6.41
N THR A 24 7.33 1.68 7.07
CA THR A 24 7.66 2.98 6.46
C THR A 24 8.54 2.80 5.23
N PHE A 25 9.51 1.87 5.30
CA PHE A 25 10.34 1.55 4.13
C PHE A 25 9.53 0.82 3.05
N GLY A 26 8.59 -0.04 3.44
CA GLY A 26 7.66 -0.71 2.51
C GLY A 26 6.81 0.30 1.73
N SER A 27 6.15 1.22 2.45
CA SER A 27 5.35 2.28 1.84
C SER A 27 6.18 3.22 0.95
N LEU A 28 7.40 3.60 1.40
CA LEU A 28 8.31 4.43 0.60
C LEU A 28 8.77 3.72 -0.68
N ALA A 29 9.14 2.44 -0.56
CA ALA A 29 9.53 1.63 -1.72
C ALA A 29 8.36 1.53 -2.72
N THR A 30 7.12 1.40 -2.25
CA THR A 30 5.92 1.40 -3.09
C THR A 30 5.79 2.68 -3.89
N VAL A 31 5.96 3.83 -3.24
CA VAL A 31 5.94 5.14 -3.90
C VAL A 31 6.98 5.20 -5.02
N ILE A 32 8.22 4.79 -4.73
CA ILE A 32 9.32 4.82 -5.70
C ILE A 32 9.05 3.84 -6.86
N ILE A 33 8.61 2.62 -6.57
CA ILE A 33 8.32 1.60 -7.58
C ILE A 33 7.21 2.07 -8.51
N LEU A 34 6.07 2.53 -7.97
CA LEU A 34 4.95 2.97 -8.78
C LEU A 34 5.27 4.23 -9.58
N TYR A 35 6.01 5.18 -8.98
CA TYR A 35 6.48 6.35 -9.72
C TYR A 35 7.34 5.93 -10.92
N TYR A 36 8.28 5.02 -10.72
CA TYR A 36 9.14 4.52 -11.80
C TYR A 36 8.33 3.79 -12.89
N LEU A 37 7.36 2.96 -12.50
CA LEU A 37 6.51 2.24 -13.45
C LEU A 37 5.62 3.19 -14.28
N PHE A 38 5.01 4.20 -13.66
CA PHE A 38 4.11 5.12 -14.33
C PHE A 38 4.86 6.19 -15.15
N HIS A 39 5.87 6.85 -14.56
CA HIS A 39 6.48 8.05 -15.13
C HIS A 39 7.82 7.83 -15.84
N THR A 40 8.51 6.71 -15.58
CA THR A 40 9.77 6.39 -16.25
C THR A 40 9.59 5.33 -17.31
N LEU A 41 8.94 4.22 -16.97
CA LEU A 41 8.67 3.13 -17.91
C LEU A 41 7.38 3.35 -18.71
N ASN A 42 6.53 4.30 -18.34
CA ASN A 42 5.25 4.60 -18.97
C ASN A 42 4.35 3.35 -19.15
N ILE A 43 4.33 2.48 -18.14
CA ILE A 43 3.51 1.26 -18.19
C ILE A 43 2.04 1.66 -18.03
N SER A 44 1.19 1.09 -18.90
CA SER A 44 -0.23 1.42 -18.87
C SER A 44 -0.88 1.06 -17.53
N THR A 45 -1.84 1.90 -17.10
CA THR A 45 -2.61 1.70 -15.86
C THR A 45 -3.27 0.33 -15.78
N ASN A 46 -3.75 -0.21 -16.91
CA ASN A 46 -4.37 -1.54 -16.96
C ASN A 46 -3.39 -2.67 -16.62
N ILE A 47 -2.14 -2.59 -17.10
CA ILE A 47 -1.12 -3.60 -16.81
C ILE A 47 -0.76 -3.55 -15.32
N ILE A 48 -0.60 -2.35 -14.77
CA ILE A 48 -0.32 -2.17 -13.34
C ILE A 48 -1.48 -2.68 -12.50
N LEU A 49 -2.74 -2.40 -12.88
CA LEU A 49 -3.91 -2.94 -12.19
C LEU A 49 -3.91 -4.46 -12.13
N VAL A 50 -3.68 -5.11 -13.26
CA VAL A 50 -3.61 -6.58 -13.31
C VAL A 50 -2.50 -7.10 -12.40
N GLY A 51 -1.33 -6.46 -12.40
CA GLY A 51 -0.24 -6.79 -11.48
C GLY A 51 -0.63 -6.64 -10.01
N LEU A 52 -1.26 -5.51 -9.65
CA LEU A 52 -1.73 -5.27 -8.28
C LEU A 52 -2.79 -6.29 -7.84
N ILE A 53 -3.72 -6.67 -8.72
CA ILE A 53 -4.74 -7.70 -8.43
C ILE A 53 -4.08 -9.06 -8.20
N ILE A 54 -3.11 -9.44 -9.03
CA ILE A 54 -2.39 -10.72 -8.88
C ILE A 54 -1.63 -10.73 -7.54
N ILE A 55 -0.93 -9.65 -7.21
CA ILE A 55 -0.21 -9.52 -5.93
C ILE A 55 -1.20 -9.56 -4.77
N PHE A 56 -2.32 -8.85 -4.85
CA PHE A 56 -3.36 -8.84 -3.82
C PHE A 56 -3.89 -10.25 -3.53
N ILE A 57 -4.31 -10.98 -4.56
CA ILE A 57 -4.84 -12.34 -4.39
C ILE A 57 -3.76 -13.28 -3.82
N TYR A 58 -2.55 -13.21 -4.36
CA TYR A 58 -1.47 -14.10 -3.92
C TYR A 58 -0.96 -13.77 -2.51
N SER A 59 -1.05 -12.52 -2.06
CA SER A 59 -0.61 -12.09 -0.73
C SER A 59 -1.36 -12.81 0.39
N PHE A 60 -2.65 -13.14 0.23
CA PHE A 60 -3.40 -13.92 1.22
C PHE A 60 -2.75 -15.29 1.47
N TYR A 61 -2.36 -15.97 0.40
CA TYR A 61 -1.68 -17.26 0.48
C TYR A 61 -0.24 -17.11 1.03
N ALA A 62 0.50 -16.14 0.54
CA ALA A 62 1.89 -15.92 0.92
C ALA A 62 2.02 -15.56 2.40
N ILE A 63 1.18 -14.64 2.92
CA ILE A 63 1.14 -14.25 4.33
C ILE A 63 0.72 -15.45 5.18
N SER A 64 -0.37 -16.15 4.82
CA SER A 64 -0.84 -17.32 5.57
C SER A 64 0.27 -18.38 5.71
N SER A 65 0.98 -18.67 4.60
CA SER A 65 2.11 -19.61 4.60
C SER A 65 3.31 -19.13 5.42
N HIS A 66 3.53 -17.81 5.48
CA HIS A 66 4.63 -17.21 6.24
C HIS A 66 4.38 -17.27 7.75
N ILE A 67 3.14 -16.98 8.18
CA ILE A 67 2.76 -16.94 9.60
C ILE A 67 2.30 -18.30 10.17
N GLU A 68 2.25 -19.35 9.35
CA GLU A 68 1.74 -20.68 9.74
C GLU A 68 2.37 -21.22 11.02
N ASN A 69 3.70 -21.12 11.12
CA ASN A 69 4.50 -21.66 12.22
C ASN A 69 5.01 -20.58 13.17
N THR A 70 4.48 -19.36 13.14
CA THR A 70 4.86 -18.27 14.03
C THR A 70 3.79 -18.05 15.10
N GLU A 71 4.20 -17.74 16.33
CA GLU A 71 3.28 -17.33 17.39
C GLU A 71 2.68 -15.94 17.08
N ASN A 72 3.52 -15.04 16.57
CA ASN A 72 3.07 -13.74 16.12
C ASN A 72 2.41 -13.88 14.73
N LYS A 73 1.13 -13.53 14.63
CA LYS A 73 0.35 -13.61 13.40
C LYS A 73 0.42 -12.33 12.55
N ASP A 74 1.11 -11.33 13.06
CA ASP A 74 1.43 -10.08 12.38
C ASP A 74 2.89 -9.70 12.71
N PRO A 75 3.87 -10.42 12.13
CA PRO A 75 5.26 -10.07 12.33
C PRO A 75 5.58 -8.83 11.48
N GLY A 76 6.17 -7.82 12.11
CA GLY A 76 6.49 -6.54 11.47
C GLY A 76 7.46 -6.61 10.28
N GLU A 77 7.91 -7.80 9.88
CA GLU A 77 8.67 -8.00 8.63
C GLU A 77 7.78 -8.21 7.40
N ILE A 78 6.47 -8.44 7.60
CA ILE A 78 5.49 -8.42 6.52
C ILE A 78 5.25 -6.96 6.17
N ILE A 79 5.45 -6.58 4.91
CA ILE A 79 5.29 -5.23 4.38
C ILE A 79 4.65 -5.22 2.99
N ILE A 80 4.15 -6.37 2.54
CA ILE A 80 3.40 -6.46 1.27
C ILE A 80 1.99 -5.86 1.40
N ASP A 81 1.43 -5.81 2.58
CA ASP A 81 0.19 -5.15 2.96
C ASP A 81 0.31 -3.63 2.80
N GLU A 82 1.40 -3.03 3.29
CA GLU A 82 1.69 -1.62 3.05
C GLU A 82 1.89 -1.32 1.55
N PHE A 83 2.51 -2.25 0.82
CA PHE A 83 2.61 -2.11 -0.64
C PHE A 83 1.22 -2.02 -1.27
N LEU A 84 0.29 -2.90 -0.89
CA LEU A 84 -1.07 -2.92 -1.42
C LEU A 84 -1.86 -1.69 -1.00
N GLY A 85 -1.84 -1.33 0.30
CA GLY A 85 -2.56 -0.17 0.83
C GLY A 85 -2.08 1.15 0.24
N GLN A 86 -0.76 1.36 0.20
CA GLN A 86 -0.16 2.56 -0.40
C GLN A 86 -0.40 2.65 -1.92
N SER A 87 -0.56 1.52 -2.61
CA SER A 87 -0.83 1.51 -4.06
C SER A 87 -2.20 2.10 -4.41
N ILE A 88 -3.19 2.03 -3.52
CA ILE A 88 -4.58 2.48 -3.78
C ILE A 88 -4.63 3.97 -4.15
N PRO A 89 -4.19 4.92 -3.31
CA PRO A 89 -4.27 6.33 -3.63
C PRO A 89 -3.44 6.70 -4.85
N ILE A 90 -2.27 6.09 -5.02
CA ILE A 90 -1.39 6.32 -6.17
C ILE A 90 -2.09 5.88 -7.46
N TYR A 91 -2.61 4.65 -7.50
CA TYR A 91 -3.27 4.11 -8.67
C TYR A 91 -4.52 4.92 -9.06
N LEU A 92 -5.38 5.27 -8.09
CA LEU A 92 -6.57 6.07 -8.33
C LEU A 92 -6.23 7.49 -8.83
N TYR A 93 -5.15 8.06 -8.34
CA TYR A 93 -4.63 9.32 -8.83
C TYR A 93 -4.21 9.22 -10.31
N GLU A 94 -3.48 8.18 -10.69
CA GLU A 94 -3.01 7.99 -12.07
C GLU A 94 -4.15 7.79 -13.06
N ILE A 95 -5.20 7.02 -12.72
CA ILE A 95 -6.35 6.85 -13.62
C ILE A 95 -7.22 8.11 -13.73
N SER A 96 -7.28 8.94 -12.67
CA SER A 96 -8.11 10.16 -12.67
C SER A 96 -7.49 11.31 -13.46
N HIS A 97 -6.18 11.34 -13.58
CA HIS A 97 -5.47 12.46 -14.18
C HIS A 97 -4.82 12.13 -15.54
N GLY A 98 -4.71 10.85 -15.89
CA GLY A 98 -4.15 10.42 -17.17
C GLY A 98 -2.66 10.78 -17.34
N THR A 99 -2.13 10.54 -18.54
CA THR A 99 -0.72 10.77 -18.91
C THR A 99 -0.36 12.25 -19.12
N THR A 100 -1.25 13.19 -18.82
CA THR A 100 -1.08 14.62 -19.13
C THR A 100 -0.32 15.38 -18.03
N LYS A 101 0.07 14.73 -16.95
CA LYS A 101 0.71 15.39 -15.81
C LYS A 101 2.22 15.52 -15.96
N ASP A 102 2.69 16.68 -15.51
CA ASP A 102 4.11 16.86 -15.26
C ASP A 102 4.58 15.90 -14.16
N ALA A 103 5.66 15.16 -14.44
CA ALA A 103 6.27 14.24 -13.49
C ALA A 103 6.64 14.93 -12.15
N GLY A 104 6.93 16.22 -12.19
CA GLY A 104 7.22 17.02 -11.00
C GLY A 104 6.00 17.18 -10.08
N GLU A 105 4.81 17.39 -10.65
CA GLU A 105 3.58 17.48 -9.87
C GLU A 105 3.23 16.13 -9.21
N ALA A 106 3.41 15.03 -9.92
CA ALA A 106 3.15 13.69 -9.40
C ALA A 106 3.96 13.38 -8.15
N ILE A 107 5.24 13.79 -8.09
CA ILE A 107 6.11 13.60 -6.90
C ILE A 107 5.48 14.25 -5.67
N ILE A 108 4.93 15.45 -5.79
CA ILE A 108 4.33 16.17 -4.65
C ILE A 108 3.11 15.40 -4.12
N TYR A 109 2.23 14.93 -5.02
CA TYR A 109 1.06 14.14 -4.63
C TYR A 109 1.45 12.78 -4.02
N TYR A 110 2.45 12.09 -4.60
CA TYR A 110 2.92 10.82 -4.07
C TYR A 110 3.54 10.97 -2.68
N ALA A 111 4.28 12.06 -2.44
CA ALA A 111 4.80 12.39 -1.11
C ALA A 111 3.65 12.66 -0.11
N LEU A 112 2.60 13.37 -0.54
CA LEU A 112 1.41 13.61 0.27
C LEU A 112 0.68 12.29 0.60
N PHE A 113 0.50 11.41 -0.40
CA PHE A 113 -0.14 10.10 -0.19
C PHE A 113 0.66 9.23 0.77
N PHE A 114 1.99 9.25 0.68
CA PHE A 114 2.87 8.55 1.62
C PHE A 114 2.66 9.05 3.06
N ILE A 115 2.67 10.36 3.28
CA ILE A 115 2.48 10.94 4.62
C ILE A 115 1.10 10.61 5.18
N LEU A 116 0.04 10.77 4.39
CA LEU A 116 -1.33 10.48 4.81
C LEU A 116 -1.53 8.99 5.07
N PHE A 117 -0.99 8.10 4.22
CA PHE A 117 -1.09 6.67 4.41
C PHE A 117 -0.43 6.26 5.72
N ARG A 118 0.81 6.69 5.97
CA ARG A 118 1.49 6.41 7.25
C ARG A 118 0.75 6.97 8.45
N TYR A 119 0.14 8.14 8.32
CA TYR A 119 -0.70 8.69 9.38
C TYR A 119 -1.87 7.78 9.72
N PHE A 120 -2.66 7.34 8.72
CA PHE A 120 -3.83 6.49 8.96
C PHE A 120 -3.47 5.07 9.41
N ASP A 121 -2.39 4.52 8.89
CA ASP A 121 -1.89 3.22 9.28
C ASP A 121 -1.37 3.20 10.73
N ILE A 122 -0.70 4.26 11.18
CA ILE A 122 -0.21 4.36 12.57
C ILE A 122 -1.36 4.71 13.54
N MET A 123 -2.22 5.64 13.20
CA MET A 123 -3.33 6.09 14.05
C MET A 123 -4.47 5.09 14.12
N LYS A 124 -4.59 4.23 13.13
CA LYS A 124 -5.58 3.15 13.03
C LYS A 124 -7.01 3.59 13.39
N PRO A 125 -7.60 4.60 12.69
CA PRO A 125 -9.00 4.96 12.92
C PRO A 125 -9.92 3.77 12.60
N PHE A 126 -11.16 3.79 13.11
CA PHE A 126 -12.15 2.77 12.68
C PHE A 126 -12.46 2.94 11.18
N PRO A 127 -12.43 1.88 10.33
CA PRO A 127 -12.35 0.46 10.66
C PRO A 127 -10.93 -0.16 10.66
N VAL A 128 -9.85 0.59 10.43
CA VAL A 128 -8.47 0.07 10.39
C VAL A 128 -8.17 -0.74 11.66
N ASN A 129 -8.39 -0.15 12.84
CA ASN A 129 -8.16 -0.82 14.12
C ASN A 129 -9.09 -2.03 14.37
N PHE A 130 -10.23 -2.08 13.71
CA PHE A 130 -11.14 -3.21 13.81
C PHE A 130 -10.55 -4.44 13.12
N PHE A 131 -9.99 -4.28 11.92
CA PHE A 131 -9.33 -5.37 11.20
C PHE A 131 -8.06 -5.82 11.94
N ASP A 132 -7.21 -4.89 12.34
CA ASP A 132 -5.98 -5.16 13.09
C ASP A 132 -6.23 -5.96 14.39
N LYS A 133 -7.26 -5.60 15.16
CA LYS A 133 -7.52 -6.24 16.46
C LYS A 133 -8.29 -7.56 16.37
N ASN A 134 -9.22 -7.68 15.45
CA ASN A 134 -10.15 -8.81 15.42
C ASN A 134 -9.73 -9.93 14.48
N PHE A 135 -8.90 -9.67 13.49
CA PHE A 135 -8.50 -10.66 12.49
C PHE A 135 -6.98 -10.89 12.55
N LYS A 136 -6.55 -11.85 13.39
CA LYS A 136 -5.13 -12.25 13.51
C LYS A 136 -4.76 -13.30 12.46
N ASN A 137 -4.96 -12.96 11.18
CA ASN A 137 -4.67 -13.79 10.01
C ASN A 137 -4.31 -12.90 8.80
N SER A 138 -3.99 -13.50 7.66
CA SER A 138 -3.66 -12.77 6.43
C SER A 138 -4.73 -11.76 5.98
N PHE A 139 -6.00 -12.03 6.30
CA PHE A 139 -7.09 -11.12 5.98
C PHE A 139 -7.01 -9.83 6.78
N GLY A 140 -6.80 -9.93 8.10
CA GLY A 140 -6.65 -8.74 8.96
C GLY A 140 -5.46 -7.89 8.57
N VAL A 141 -4.29 -8.55 8.38
CA VAL A 141 -3.03 -7.90 8.00
C VAL A 141 -3.16 -7.12 6.68
N ILE A 142 -3.88 -7.63 5.68
CA ILE A 142 -4.07 -6.92 4.41
C ILE A 142 -5.15 -5.84 4.53
N MET A 143 -6.25 -6.13 5.23
CA MET A 143 -7.42 -5.25 5.20
C MET A 143 -7.25 -3.97 6.01
N ASP A 144 -6.43 -3.95 7.06
CA ASP A 144 -6.17 -2.71 7.78
C ASP A 144 -5.43 -1.70 6.90
N ASP A 145 -4.43 -2.11 6.14
CA ASP A 145 -3.71 -1.25 5.22
C ASP A 145 -4.53 -0.84 3.98
N ILE A 146 -5.36 -1.75 3.47
CA ILE A 146 -6.35 -1.39 2.44
C ILE A 146 -7.28 -0.29 2.94
N CYS A 147 -7.78 -0.39 4.17
CA CYS A 147 -8.62 0.66 4.76
C CYS A 147 -7.83 1.96 4.97
N ALA A 148 -6.57 1.91 5.39
CA ALA A 148 -5.72 3.09 5.51
C ALA A 148 -5.54 3.77 4.15
N GLY A 149 -5.32 3.00 3.07
CA GLY A 149 -5.25 3.52 1.69
C GLY A 149 -6.55 4.20 1.25
N PHE A 150 -7.70 3.64 1.57
CA PHE A 150 -8.99 4.28 1.29
C PHE A 150 -9.21 5.57 2.09
N TYR A 151 -8.70 5.66 3.33
CA TYR A 151 -8.73 6.92 4.08
C TYR A 151 -7.96 8.05 3.40
N VAL A 152 -6.83 7.74 2.77
CA VAL A 152 -6.09 8.72 1.96
C VAL A 152 -6.97 9.23 0.84
N VAL A 153 -7.61 8.33 0.09
CA VAL A 153 -8.51 8.69 -1.03
C VAL A 153 -9.66 9.56 -0.54
N LEU A 154 -10.35 9.16 0.53
CA LEU A 154 -11.46 9.93 1.10
C LEU A 154 -11.03 11.32 1.55
N THR A 155 -9.87 11.45 2.19
CA THR A 155 -9.31 12.75 2.60
C THR A 155 -9.10 13.67 1.41
N LEU A 156 -8.56 13.13 0.31
CA LEU A 156 -8.32 13.91 -0.91
C LEU A 156 -9.63 14.32 -1.58
N VAL A 157 -10.60 13.42 -1.69
CA VAL A 157 -11.92 13.72 -2.25
C VAL A 157 -12.62 14.80 -1.43
N CYS A 158 -12.62 14.69 -0.10
CA CYS A 158 -13.17 15.72 0.78
C CYS A 158 -12.48 17.07 0.58
N PHE A 159 -11.15 17.08 0.48
CA PHE A 159 -10.40 18.31 0.22
C PHE A 159 -10.76 18.94 -1.13
N MET A 160 -10.89 18.13 -2.19
CA MET A 160 -11.27 18.60 -3.52
C MET A 160 -12.69 19.21 -3.52
N ILE A 161 -13.65 18.55 -2.85
CA ILE A 161 -15.01 19.05 -2.70
C ILE A 161 -15.02 20.39 -1.95
N LEU A 162 -14.34 20.47 -0.81
CA LEU A 162 -14.25 21.71 -0.04
C LEU A 162 -13.63 22.85 -0.84
N LYS A 163 -12.57 22.57 -1.59
CA LYS A 163 -11.93 23.55 -2.48
C LYS A 163 -12.91 24.10 -3.54
N SER A 164 -13.75 23.21 -4.11
CA SER A 164 -14.73 23.62 -5.15
C SER A 164 -15.87 24.48 -4.61
N TYR A 165 -16.14 24.47 -3.28
CA TYR A 165 -17.15 25.33 -2.64
C TYR A 165 -16.61 26.70 -2.18
N ILE A 166 -15.28 26.79 -2.00
CA ILE A 166 -14.63 28.01 -1.45
C ILE A 166 -14.06 28.88 -2.56
N LEU A 167 -13.70 28.29 -3.68
CA LEU A 167 -13.14 28.98 -4.87
C LEU A 167 -14.12 28.99 -6.06
#